data_db25fdef9ef3dae5c75156fafbe4b106
#
_entry.id   db25fdef9ef3dae5c75156fafbe4b106
#
_cell.length_a   1.000
_cell.length_b   1.000
_cell.length_c   1.000
_cell.angle_alpha   90.00
_cell.angle_beta   90.00
_cell.angle_gamma   90.00
#
_symmetry.space_group_name_H-M   'P 1'
#
loop_
_entity.id
_entity.type
_entity.pdbx_description
1 polymer ?
#
loop_
_entity_poly.entity_id
_entity_poly.type
_entity_poly.pdbx_seq_one_letter_code
_entity_poly.pdbx_strand_id
1 'polypeptide(L)'
;MNEKILVVDDEKEIADLLALYLENDGYCVQTFDNGADALKSIAENAPDLAILDVMLPDTDGFSVCRKIREKHFFPVIMLTAKVADDDKIMGLTIGADDYITKPFNPLEVVARVKTQLRRAQRYNASPLREAEKNEFDIRGLLINRDSHKCVLFGKELSLTPTDFSLLWYLCEHQGKVVTSEELFEAVWKEKFLDNNNTVMAHIGRLREKMGEPARNPKFIKTIWGVGYEIE
;
A
#
# COMPACT_ATOMS: atom_id res chain seq x y z
N MET A 1 -11.18 11.03 15.98
CA MET A 1 -10.06 11.83 15.43
C MET A 1 -10.38 11.97 13.95
N ASN A 2 -10.35 13.17 13.40
CA ASN A 2 -10.63 13.34 11.96
C ASN A 2 -9.33 13.08 11.23
N GLU A 3 -9.21 11.90 10.63
CA GLU A 3 -8.05 11.55 9.81
C GLU A 3 -7.94 12.53 8.63
N LYS A 4 -6.70 12.91 8.32
CA LYS A 4 -6.37 13.86 7.26
C LYS A 4 -6.11 13.11 5.96
N ILE A 5 -6.91 13.41 4.94
CA ILE A 5 -6.75 12.87 3.60
C ILE A 5 -6.26 13.98 2.67
N LEU A 6 -5.20 13.68 1.94
CA LEU A 6 -4.71 14.57 0.89
C LEU A 6 -5.15 14.01 -0.46
N VAL A 7 -5.77 14.85 -1.30
CA VAL A 7 -6.19 14.52 -2.67
C VAL A 7 -5.44 15.41 -3.65
N VAL A 8 -4.79 14.81 -4.62
CA VAL A 8 -4.05 15.52 -5.69
C VAL A 8 -4.59 15.08 -7.04
N ASP A 9 -5.29 15.96 -7.72
CA ASP A 9 -5.87 15.74 -9.04
C ASP A 9 -6.04 17.10 -9.73
N ASP A 10 -5.56 17.27 -10.95
CA ASP A 10 -5.66 18.52 -11.70
C ASP A 10 -7.08 18.77 -12.24
N GLU A 11 -7.90 17.72 -12.33
CA GLU A 11 -9.31 17.81 -12.62
C GLU A 11 -10.07 18.23 -11.35
N LYS A 12 -10.29 19.55 -11.20
CA LYS A 12 -10.95 20.13 -10.02
C LYS A 12 -12.29 19.45 -9.69
N GLU A 13 -13.06 19.07 -10.69
CA GLU A 13 -14.36 18.39 -10.52
C GLU A 13 -14.20 17.04 -9.84
N ILE A 14 -13.13 16.30 -10.14
CA ILE A 14 -12.80 15.03 -9.51
C ILE A 14 -12.34 15.26 -8.07
N ALA A 15 -11.43 16.21 -7.86
CA ALA A 15 -10.94 16.55 -6.52
C ALA A 15 -12.09 17.00 -5.59
N ASP A 16 -12.96 17.88 -6.06
CA ASP A 16 -14.12 18.38 -5.31
C ASP A 16 -15.13 17.26 -5.02
N LEU A 17 -15.37 16.37 -5.98
CA LEU A 17 -16.24 15.20 -5.81
C LEU A 17 -15.69 14.27 -4.71
N LEU A 18 -14.42 13.93 -4.76
CA LEU A 18 -13.77 13.09 -3.75
C LEU A 18 -13.78 13.75 -2.38
N ALA A 19 -13.47 15.06 -2.32
CA ALA A 19 -13.53 15.80 -1.06
C ALA A 19 -14.91 15.74 -0.44
N LEU A 20 -15.97 15.99 -1.22
CA LEU A 20 -17.37 15.93 -0.75
C LEU A 20 -17.71 14.57 -0.13
N TYR A 21 -17.37 13.46 -0.81
CA TYR A 21 -17.70 12.12 -0.32
C TYR A 21 -16.89 11.74 0.92
N LEU A 22 -15.61 12.11 0.97
CA LEU A 22 -14.73 11.84 2.10
C LEU A 22 -15.10 12.69 3.33
N GLU A 23 -15.42 13.96 3.15
CA GLU A 23 -15.88 14.86 4.22
C GLU A 23 -17.22 14.41 4.80
N ASN A 24 -18.17 13.97 3.97
CA ASN A 24 -19.42 13.38 4.42
C ASN A 24 -19.22 12.12 5.28
N ASP A 25 -18.10 11.42 5.09
CA ASP A 25 -17.71 10.24 5.86
C ASP A 25 -16.87 10.60 7.13
N GLY A 26 -16.63 11.90 7.36
CA GLY A 26 -16.01 12.45 8.57
C GLY A 26 -14.52 12.67 8.51
N TYR A 27 -13.91 12.61 7.32
CA TYR A 27 -12.48 12.92 7.12
C TYR A 27 -12.22 14.43 6.97
N CYS A 28 -11.00 14.85 7.27
CA CYS A 28 -10.52 16.20 6.96
C CYS A 28 -9.74 16.15 5.64
N VAL A 29 -10.25 16.80 4.59
CA VAL A 29 -9.69 16.68 3.24
C VAL A 29 -8.95 17.97 2.85
N GLN A 30 -7.77 17.82 2.25
CA GLN A 30 -7.05 18.87 1.56
C GLN A 30 -6.86 18.47 0.10
N THR A 31 -7.20 19.39 -0.81
CA THR A 31 -7.07 19.17 -2.26
C THR A 31 -5.95 20.00 -2.86
N PHE A 32 -5.24 19.45 -3.82
CA PHE A 32 -4.20 20.11 -4.59
C PHE A 32 -4.37 19.78 -6.07
N ASP A 33 -4.05 20.72 -6.95
CA ASP A 33 -4.10 20.58 -8.40
C ASP A 33 -2.74 20.29 -9.04
N ASN A 34 -1.69 20.20 -8.22
CA ASN A 34 -0.32 19.93 -8.67
C ASN A 34 0.51 19.20 -7.60
N GLY A 35 1.55 18.50 -8.04
CA GLY A 35 2.41 17.70 -7.17
C GLY A 35 3.34 18.54 -6.30
N ALA A 36 3.77 19.70 -6.74
CA ALA A 36 4.73 20.54 -6.00
C ALA A 36 4.13 21.08 -4.71
N ASP A 37 2.92 21.64 -4.76
CA ASP A 37 2.23 22.17 -3.58
C ASP A 37 1.80 21.04 -2.65
N ALA A 38 1.37 19.90 -3.19
CA ALA A 38 1.08 18.71 -2.41
C ALA A 38 2.30 18.24 -1.60
N LEU A 39 3.47 18.13 -2.22
CA LEU A 39 4.71 17.74 -1.53
C LEU A 39 5.13 18.75 -0.47
N LYS A 40 4.94 20.05 -0.72
CA LYS A 40 5.21 21.11 0.27
C LYS A 40 4.29 20.95 1.48
N SER A 41 3.00 20.76 1.26
CA SER A 41 2.02 20.54 2.34
C SER A 41 2.37 19.30 3.17
N ILE A 42 2.74 18.19 2.51
CA ILE A 42 3.16 16.95 3.17
C ILE A 42 4.40 17.17 4.05
N ALA A 43 5.36 17.96 3.59
CA ALA A 43 6.56 18.26 4.37
C ALA A 43 6.28 19.08 5.63
N GLU A 44 5.26 19.93 5.61
CA GLU A 44 4.83 20.73 6.76
C GLU A 44 3.93 19.91 7.71
N ASN A 45 3.03 19.11 7.18
CA ASN A 45 2.08 18.33 7.95
C ASN A 45 1.64 17.08 7.19
N ALA A 46 2.26 15.95 7.48
CA ALA A 46 1.96 14.69 6.82
C ALA A 46 0.49 14.27 7.02
N PRO A 47 -0.21 13.84 5.97
CA PRO A 47 -1.55 13.29 6.05
C PRO A 47 -1.54 11.85 6.60
N ASP A 48 -2.72 11.34 6.94
CA ASP A 48 -2.91 9.94 7.30
C ASP A 48 -3.03 9.03 6.06
N LEU A 49 -3.43 9.61 4.91
CA LEU A 49 -3.51 8.94 3.61
C LEU A 49 -3.44 9.96 2.48
N ALA A 50 -2.84 9.61 1.36
CA ALA A 50 -2.88 10.41 0.13
C ALA A 50 -3.56 9.65 -1.01
N ILE A 51 -4.34 10.39 -1.80
CA ILE A 51 -4.89 9.97 -3.10
C ILE A 51 -4.21 10.83 -4.16
N LEU A 52 -3.56 10.18 -5.13
CA LEU A 52 -2.76 10.88 -6.14
C LEU A 52 -3.22 10.49 -7.55
N ASP A 53 -3.54 11.46 -8.38
CA ASP A 53 -3.63 11.19 -9.81
C ASP A 53 -2.25 10.89 -10.40
N VAL A 54 -2.22 9.97 -11.35
CA VAL A 54 -1.01 9.67 -12.13
C VAL A 54 -0.64 10.82 -13.05
N MET A 55 -1.64 11.47 -13.66
CA MET A 55 -1.43 12.54 -14.62
C MET A 55 -1.58 13.90 -13.93
N LEU A 56 -0.47 14.54 -13.59
CA LEU A 56 -0.45 15.89 -13.02
C LEU A 56 0.26 16.86 -13.98
N PRO A 57 -0.08 18.16 -13.95
CA PRO A 57 0.42 19.13 -14.93
C PRO A 57 1.91 19.48 -14.78
N ASP A 58 2.44 19.36 -13.58
CA ASP A 58 3.82 19.75 -13.23
C ASP A 58 4.76 18.55 -13.08
N THR A 59 4.21 17.36 -12.82
CA THR A 59 4.97 16.13 -12.61
C THR A 59 4.06 14.91 -12.78
N ASP A 60 4.60 13.70 -12.82
CA ASP A 60 3.78 12.51 -12.74
C ASP A 60 3.54 12.10 -11.27
N GLY A 61 2.34 11.56 -10.99
CA GLY A 61 1.97 11.13 -9.64
C GLY A 61 2.86 10.03 -9.08
N PHE A 62 3.50 9.24 -9.93
CA PHE A 62 4.48 8.23 -9.49
C PHE A 62 5.73 8.88 -8.90
N SER A 63 6.20 9.96 -9.51
CA SER A 63 7.33 10.76 -8.99
C SER A 63 6.97 11.42 -7.65
N VAL A 64 5.72 11.88 -7.48
CA VAL A 64 5.23 12.38 -6.19
C VAL A 64 5.24 11.25 -5.15
N CYS A 65 4.69 10.08 -5.47
CA CYS A 65 4.67 8.93 -4.59
C CYS A 65 6.09 8.51 -4.17
N ARG A 66 7.04 8.47 -5.12
CA ARG A 66 8.45 8.16 -4.83
C ARG A 66 9.05 9.13 -3.81
N LYS A 67 8.86 10.44 -4.00
CA LYS A 67 9.35 11.46 -3.07
C LYS A 67 8.70 11.34 -1.68
N ILE A 68 7.41 11.01 -1.62
CA ILE A 68 6.73 10.70 -0.35
C ILE A 68 7.44 9.53 0.35
N ARG A 69 7.74 8.46 -0.38
CA ARG A 69 8.36 7.24 0.16
C ARG A 69 9.79 7.39 0.65
N GLU A 70 10.48 8.47 0.29
CA GLU A 70 11.79 8.80 0.88
C GLU A 70 11.72 9.06 2.38
N LYS A 71 10.57 9.55 2.89
CA LYS A 71 10.43 10.01 4.28
C LYS A 71 9.18 9.51 4.99
N HIS A 72 8.15 9.08 4.26
CA HIS A 72 6.84 8.78 4.81
C HIS A 72 6.30 7.42 4.34
N PHE A 73 5.56 6.76 5.23
CA PHE A 73 5.00 5.41 5.02
C PHE A 73 3.48 5.36 5.18
N PHE A 74 2.80 6.51 5.25
CA PHE A 74 1.34 6.54 5.23
C PHE A 74 0.80 5.96 3.90
N PRO A 75 -0.41 5.38 3.88
CA PRO A 75 -0.98 4.79 2.69
C PRO A 75 -1.12 5.79 1.52
N VAL A 76 -0.83 5.33 0.32
CA VAL A 76 -1.01 6.08 -0.93
C VAL A 76 -1.87 5.27 -1.89
N ILE A 77 -2.98 5.85 -2.34
CA ILE A 77 -3.86 5.32 -3.39
C ILE A 77 -3.61 6.11 -4.67
N MET A 78 -3.32 5.43 -5.76
CA MET A 78 -3.17 6.09 -7.07
C MET A 78 -4.48 6.05 -7.84
N LEU A 79 -4.85 7.18 -8.46
CA LEU A 79 -5.90 7.25 -9.47
C LEU A 79 -5.26 7.18 -10.85
N THR A 80 -5.74 6.31 -11.72
CA THR A 80 -5.14 6.12 -13.04
C THR A 80 -6.21 6.02 -14.12
N ALA A 81 -6.00 6.66 -15.26
CA ALA A 81 -6.73 6.31 -16.47
C ALA A 81 -6.36 4.87 -16.85
N LYS A 82 -7.27 4.14 -17.51
CA LYS A 82 -7.08 2.75 -17.92
C LYS A 82 -5.86 2.64 -18.85
N VAL A 83 -4.69 2.43 -18.26
CA VAL A 83 -3.41 2.31 -18.97
C VAL A 83 -3.07 0.83 -19.06
N ALA A 84 -2.34 0.45 -20.11
CA ALA A 84 -1.90 -0.92 -20.37
C ALA A 84 -1.24 -1.56 -19.15
N ASP A 85 -1.32 -2.89 -19.04
CA ASP A 85 -0.86 -3.66 -17.88
C ASP A 85 0.60 -3.37 -17.46
N ASP A 86 1.45 -2.91 -18.39
CA ASP A 86 2.84 -2.54 -18.13
C ASP A 86 2.99 -1.30 -17.23
N ASP A 87 2.08 -0.32 -17.31
CA ASP A 87 2.14 0.90 -16.49
C ASP A 87 1.65 0.66 -15.06
N LYS A 88 0.71 -0.28 -14.87
CA LYS A 88 0.30 -0.72 -13.54
C LYS A 88 1.46 -1.42 -12.80
N ILE A 89 2.24 -2.22 -13.51
CA ILE A 89 3.41 -2.92 -12.95
C ILE A 89 4.50 -1.90 -12.58
N MET A 90 4.75 -0.89 -13.41
CA MET A 90 5.71 0.18 -13.08
C MET A 90 5.26 0.99 -11.86
N GLY A 91 4.00 1.37 -11.79
CA GLY A 91 3.47 2.17 -10.69
C GLY A 91 3.49 1.45 -9.34
N LEU A 92 3.19 0.16 -9.33
CA LEU A 92 3.22 -0.67 -8.13
C LEU A 92 4.65 -0.87 -7.59
N THR A 93 5.66 -0.85 -8.46
CA THR A 93 7.07 -0.90 -8.06
C THR A 93 7.50 0.37 -7.30
N ILE A 94 6.79 1.49 -7.49
CA ILE A 94 7.16 2.83 -6.96
C ILE A 94 6.72 3.05 -5.51
N GLY A 95 5.81 2.26 -4.97
CA GLY A 95 5.48 2.36 -3.54
C GLY A 95 4.05 2.73 -3.20
N ALA A 96 3.11 2.80 -4.14
CA ALA A 96 1.70 2.93 -3.85
C ALA A 96 1.14 1.68 -3.15
N ASP A 97 0.12 1.84 -2.33
CA ASP A 97 -0.51 0.76 -1.57
C ASP A 97 -1.77 0.24 -2.25
N ASP A 98 -2.38 1.03 -3.12
CA ASP A 98 -3.56 0.64 -3.89
C ASP A 98 -3.70 1.47 -5.18
N TYR A 99 -4.55 1.00 -6.12
CA TYR A 99 -4.83 1.63 -7.41
C TYR A 99 -6.31 1.60 -7.71
N ILE A 100 -6.81 2.72 -8.21
CA ILE A 100 -8.19 2.86 -8.67
C ILE A 100 -8.17 3.37 -10.10
N THR A 101 -8.87 2.69 -11.01
CA THR A 101 -8.95 3.10 -12.41
C THR A 101 -10.07 4.11 -12.63
N LYS A 102 -9.79 5.20 -13.34
CA LYS A 102 -10.81 6.13 -13.86
C LYS A 102 -11.51 5.50 -15.09
N PRO A 103 -12.84 5.59 -15.23
CA PRO A 103 -13.80 6.17 -14.29
C PRO A 103 -14.08 5.25 -13.10
N PHE A 104 -14.24 5.82 -11.92
CA PHE A 104 -14.50 5.10 -10.68
C PHE A 104 -15.82 5.54 -10.01
N ASN A 105 -16.33 4.71 -9.13
CA ASN A 105 -17.41 5.09 -8.24
C ASN A 105 -16.81 5.76 -6.99
N PRO A 106 -17.21 6.99 -6.60
CA PRO A 106 -16.70 7.67 -5.41
C PRO A 106 -16.85 6.83 -4.12
N LEU A 107 -17.90 6.01 -4.00
CA LEU A 107 -18.09 5.12 -2.86
C LEU A 107 -17.03 4.00 -2.82
N GLU A 108 -16.49 3.58 -3.97
CA GLU A 108 -15.37 2.64 -4.03
C GLU A 108 -14.12 3.29 -3.43
N VAL A 109 -13.83 4.56 -3.79
CA VAL A 109 -12.69 5.29 -3.24
C VAL A 109 -12.80 5.40 -1.72
N VAL A 110 -13.97 5.79 -1.20
CA VAL A 110 -14.23 5.86 0.24
C VAL A 110 -14.01 4.51 0.92
N ALA A 111 -14.48 3.41 0.35
CA ALA A 111 -14.29 2.07 0.90
C ALA A 111 -12.81 1.68 0.97
N ARG A 112 -12.03 2.01 -0.07
CA ARG A 112 -10.58 1.76 -0.11
C ARG A 112 -9.83 2.63 0.89
N VAL A 113 -10.18 3.91 1.01
CA VAL A 113 -9.63 4.81 2.04
C VAL A 113 -9.86 4.24 3.43
N LYS A 114 -11.09 3.83 3.77
CA LYS A 114 -11.40 3.18 5.05
C LYS A 114 -10.54 1.94 5.31
N THR A 115 -10.37 1.13 4.27
CA THR A 115 -9.58 -0.11 4.38
C THR A 115 -8.11 0.20 4.63
N GLN A 116 -7.53 1.15 3.91
CA GLN A 116 -6.13 1.54 4.07
C GLN A 116 -5.87 2.22 5.42
N LEU A 117 -6.72 3.15 5.86
CA LEU A 117 -6.61 3.80 7.17
C LEU A 117 -6.75 2.79 8.32
N ARG A 118 -7.72 1.86 8.25
CA ARG A 118 -7.88 0.81 9.25
C ARG A 118 -6.62 -0.05 9.38
N ARG A 119 -5.91 -0.33 8.27
CA ARG A 119 -4.61 -1.01 8.30
C ARG A 119 -3.58 -0.15 9.00
N ALA A 120 -3.44 1.11 8.60
CA ALA A 120 -2.48 2.04 9.21
C ALA A 120 -2.75 2.25 10.70
N GLN A 121 -4.01 2.32 11.13
CA GLN A 121 -4.39 2.47 12.55
C GLN A 121 -4.15 1.20 13.38
N ARG A 122 -4.39 0.01 12.82
CA ARG A 122 -4.02 -1.26 13.47
C ARG A 122 -2.51 -1.38 13.66
N TYR A 123 -1.74 -0.67 12.85
CA TYR A 123 -0.31 -0.46 13.04
C TYR A 123 0.01 0.32 14.32
N ASN A 124 -0.85 1.23 14.76
CA ASN A 124 -0.60 2.13 15.88
C ASN A 124 -1.36 1.73 17.17
N ALA A 125 -2.26 0.75 17.12
CA ALA A 125 -3.05 0.31 18.26
C ALA A 125 -2.47 -0.96 18.89
N SER A 126 -1.93 -0.82 20.08
CA SER A 126 -1.45 -1.90 20.94
C SER A 126 -2.58 -2.83 21.41
N PRO A 127 -2.29 -4.06 21.78
CA PRO A 127 -3.20 -5.19 21.72
C PRO A 127 -3.82 -5.54 23.07
N LEU A 128 -5.05 -6.00 23.03
CA LEU A 128 -5.59 -6.97 23.99
C LEU A 128 -6.38 -8.01 23.18
N ARG A 129 -5.69 -9.02 22.68
CA ARG A 129 -6.31 -10.29 22.26
C ARG A 129 -5.36 -11.46 22.43
N GLU A 130 -5.94 -12.55 22.96
CA GLU A 130 -5.43 -13.89 23.25
C GLU A 130 -4.31 -14.40 22.35
N ALA A 131 -3.37 -15.08 22.97
CA ALA A 131 -2.31 -16.01 22.54
C ALA A 131 -2.17 -16.37 21.04
N GLU A 132 -2.26 -15.42 20.12
CA GLU A 132 -1.77 -15.55 18.76
C GLU A 132 -0.27 -15.27 18.77
N LYS A 133 0.51 -16.02 18.00
CA LYS A 133 1.93 -15.72 17.79
C LYS A 133 2.04 -14.29 17.24
N ASN A 134 2.51 -13.38 18.08
CA ASN A 134 2.69 -11.98 17.69
C ASN A 134 4.08 -11.71 17.09
N GLU A 135 4.86 -12.76 16.92
CA GLU A 135 6.23 -12.69 16.39
C GLU A 135 6.58 -13.95 15.62
N PHE A 136 7.28 -13.76 14.51
CA PHE A 136 7.91 -14.83 13.75
C PHE A 136 9.42 -14.56 13.66
N ASP A 137 10.20 -15.62 13.86
CA ASP A 137 11.63 -15.68 13.53
C ASP A 137 11.83 -16.76 12.46
N ILE A 138 12.04 -16.31 11.22
CA ILE A 138 12.20 -17.19 10.07
C ILE A 138 13.57 -16.92 9.44
N ARG A 139 14.55 -17.74 9.74
CA ARG A 139 15.89 -17.68 9.12
C ARG A 139 16.55 -16.30 9.21
N GLY A 140 16.33 -15.57 10.31
CA GLY A 140 16.86 -14.22 10.54
C GLY A 140 15.94 -13.08 10.07
N LEU A 141 14.75 -13.41 9.58
CA LEU A 141 13.65 -12.47 9.41
C LEU A 141 12.84 -12.46 10.72
N LEU A 142 12.97 -11.38 11.48
CA LEU A 142 12.17 -11.13 12.67
C LEU A 142 11.05 -10.17 12.31
N ILE A 143 9.81 -10.58 12.48
CA ILE A 143 8.64 -9.73 12.25
C ILE A 143 7.72 -9.80 13.46
N ASN A 144 7.37 -8.64 14.00
CA ASN A 144 6.59 -8.53 15.23
C ASN A 144 5.35 -7.66 14.98
N ARG A 145 4.17 -8.22 15.22
CA ARG A 145 2.88 -7.61 14.92
C ARG A 145 2.55 -6.46 15.87
N ASP A 146 2.96 -6.56 17.14
CA ASP A 146 2.62 -5.57 18.16
C ASP A 146 3.43 -4.29 18.00
N SER A 147 4.73 -4.43 17.72
CA SER A 147 5.63 -3.31 17.48
C SER A 147 5.66 -2.88 16.02
N HIS A 148 5.04 -3.64 15.11
CA HIS A 148 5.12 -3.48 13.65
C HIS A 148 6.54 -3.37 13.11
N LYS A 149 7.49 -3.98 13.81
CA LYS A 149 8.89 -4.02 13.39
C LYS A 149 9.15 -5.25 12.54
N CYS A 150 9.93 -5.03 11.52
CA CYS A 150 10.48 -6.07 10.68
C CYS A 150 11.99 -5.89 10.56
N VAL A 151 12.75 -6.91 10.92
CA VAL A 151 14.20 -6.88 10.91
C VAL A 151 14.70 -8.10 10.13
N LEU A 152 15.60 -7.89 9.18
CA LEU A 152 16.23 -8.95 8.41
C LEU A 152 17.74 -8.92 8.65
N PHE A 153 18.28 -10.01 9.21
CA PHE A 153 19.71 -10.11 9.60
C PHE A 153 20.22 -8.91 10.39
N GLY A 154 19.42 -8.42 11.35
CA GLY A 154 19.77 -7.27 12.21
C GLY A 154 19.53 -5.90 11.57
N LYS A 155 19.13 -5.82 10.29
CA LYS A 155 18.78 -4.57 9.63
C LYS A 155 17.28 -4.37 9.63
N GLU A 156 16.81 -3.24 10.15
CA GLU A 156 15.39 -2.88 10.13
C GLU A 156 14.91 -2.59 8.69
N LEU A 157 13.76 -3.15 8.34
CA LEU A 157 13.10 -2.97 7.04
C LEU A 157 11.99 -1.94 7.18
N SER A 158 12.05 -0.87 6.38
CA SER A 158 10.99 0.13 6.28
C SER A 158 9.88 -0.37 5.35
N LEU A 159 8.83 -0.93 5.94
CA LEU A 159 7.68 -1.48 5.22
C LEU A 159 6.49 -0.51 5.27
N THR A 160 5.71 -0.46 4.18
CA THR A 160 4.38 0.16 4.24
C THR A 160 3.42 -0.78 4.98
N PRO A 161 2.26 -0.29 5.47
CA PRO A 161 1.25 -1.13 6.09
C PRO A 161 0.84 -2.33 5.25
N THR A 162 0.72 -2.13 3.94
CA THR A 162 0.36 -3.21 3.01
C THR A 162 1.49 -4.23 2.84
N ASP A 163 2.74 -3.76 2.68
CA ASP A 163 3.91 -4.65 2.59
C ASP A 163 4.07 -5.50 3.85
N PHE A 164 3.88 -4.87 5.02
CA PHE A 164 3.93 -5.60 6.30
C PHE A 164 2.81 -6.65 6.39
N SER A 165 1.58 -6.29 6.03
CA SER A 165 0.44 -7.21 6.07
C SER A 165 0.63 -8.41 5.13
N LEU A 166 1.20 -8.20 3.94
CA LEU A 166 1.55 -9.27 3.02
C LEU A 166 2.62 -10.20 3.59
N LEU A 167 3.71 -9.62 4.08
CA LEU A 167 4.80 -10.39 4.66
C LEU A 167 4.35 -11.17 5.90
N TRP A 168 3.55 -10.53 6.76
CA TRP A 168 2.95 -11.17 7.93
C TRP A 168 2.10 -12.37 7.54
N TYR A 169 1.20 -12.21 6.56
CA TYR A 169 0.33 -13.30 6.10
C TYR A 169 1.12 -14.49 5.55
N LEU A 170 2.19 -14.22 4.81
CA LEU A 170 3.10 -15.28 4.34
C LEU A 170 3.81 -15.98 5.51
N CYS A 171 4.23 -15.25 6.55
CA CYS A 171 4.85 -15.83 7.75
C CYS A 171 3.85 -16.70 8.55
N GLU A 172 2.59 -16.28 8.65
CA GLU A 172 1.51 -17.10 9.25
C GLU A 172 1.30 -18.43 8.50
N HIS A 173 1.59 -18.43 7.22
CA HIS A 173 1.43 -19.60 6.34
C HIS A 173 2.78 -20.21 5.92
N GLN A 174 3.80 -20.08 6.77
CA GLN A 174 5.14 -20.62 6.49
C GLN A 174 5.09 -22.08 6.03
N GLY A 175 5.81 -22.41 4.95
CA GLY A 175 5.87 -23.75 4.37
C GLY A 175 4.62 -24.14 3.58
N LYS A 176 3.73 -23.19 3.29
CA LYS A 176 2.56 -23.39 2.43
C LYS A 176 2.59 -22.43 1.26
N VAL A 177 2.14 -22.89 0.12
CA VAL A 177 1.94 -22.03 -1.05
C VAL A 177 0.63 -21.26 -0.86
N VAL A 178 0.70 -19.96 -0.88
CA VAL A 178 -0.45 -19.04 -0.81
C VAL A 178 -0.69 -18.48 -2.19
N THR A 179 -1.92 -18.55 -2.69
CA THR A 179 -2.25 -18.04 -4.03
C THR A 179 -2.28 -16.51 -4.04
N SER A 180 -2.15 -15.90 -5.22
CA SER A 180 -2.29 -14.45 -5.37
C SER A 180 -3.69 -13.97 -4.97
N GLU A 181 -4.72 -14.78 -5.24
CA GLU A 181 -6.09 -14.53 -4.84
C GLU A 181 -6.23 -14.51 -3.31
N GLU A 182 -5.75 -15.55 -2.62
CA GLU A 182 -5.75 -15.61 -1.15
C GLU A 182 -5.00 -14.46 -0.52
N LEU A 183 -3.82 -14.10 -1.03
CA LEU A 183 -3.04 -12.95 -0.55
C LEU A 183 -3.81 -11.64 -0.74
N PHE A 184 -4.41 -11.45 -1.92
CA PHE A 184 -5.17 -10.26 -2.21
C PHE A 184 -6.38 -10.15 -1.26
N GLU A 185 -7.21 -11.18 -1.19
CA GLU A 185 -8.41 -11.17 -0.35
C GLU A 185 -8.06 -11.03 1.14
N ALA A 186 -6.99 -11.69 1.59
CA ALA A 186 -6.55 -11.58 2.98
C ALA A 186 -6.06 -10.18 3.34
N VAL A 187 -5.35 -9.50 2.43
CA VAL A 187 -4.74 -8.19 2.68
C VAL A 187 -5.70 -7.06 2.31
N TRP A 188 -6.30 -7.07 1.13
CA TRP A 188 -7.20 -5.97 0.71
C TRP A 188 -8.62 -6.10 1.24
N LYS A 189 -9.04 -7.32 1.66
CA LYS A 189 -10.41 -7.63 2.14
C LYS A 189 -11.48 -7.39 1.07
N GLU A 190 -11.11 -7.54 -0.17
CA GLU A 190 -11.94 -7.41 -1.35
C GLU A 190 -11.82 -8.68 -2.19
N LYS A 191 -12.80 -8.92 -3.05
CA LYS A 191 -12.73 -10.05 -4.00
C LYS A 191 -11.62 -9.80 -5.01
N PHE A 192 -10.85 -10.83 -5.27
CA PHE A 192 -9.86 -10.82 -6.33
C PHE A 192 -10.57 -10.74 -7.68
N LEU A 193 -10.20 -9.75 -8.49
CA LEU A 193 -10.64 -9.65 -9.88
C LEU A 193 -9.48 -10.09 -10.76
N ASP A 194 -9.76 -10.99 -11.70
CA ASP A 194 -8.77 -11.47 -12.70
C ASP A 194 -8.03 -10.30 -13.34
N ASN A 195 -6.71 -10.45 -13.54
CA ASN A 195 -5.74 -9.45 -14.00
C ASN A 195 -5.27 -8.41 -12.97
N ASN A 196 -5.40 -8.71 -11.68
CA ASN A 196 -4.87 -7.81 -10.65
C ASN A 196 -3.40 -8.14 -10.34
N ASN A 197 -2.47 -7.42 -10.98
CA ASN A 197 -1.02 -7.58 -10.76
C ASN A 197 -0.53 -6.95 -9.43
N THR A 198 -1.45 -6.46 -8.59
CA THR A 198 -1.14 -5.75 -7.34
C THR A 198 -0.27 -6.59 -6.41
N VAL A 199 -0.63 -7.85 -6.17
CA VAL A 199 0.14 -8.76 -5.31
C VAL A 199 1.55 -8.94 -5.85
N MET A 200 1.70 -9.21 -7.15
CA MET A 200 3.00 -9.44 -7.78
C MET A 200 3.94 -8.24 -7.60
N ALA A 201 3.43 -7.03 -7.73
CA ALA A 201 4.22 -5.83 -7.59
C ALA A 201 4.64 -5.57 -6.12
N HIS A 202 3.75 -5.79 -5.17
CA HIS A 202 4.10 -5.73 -3.74
C HIS A 202 5.14 -6.78 -3.36
N ILE A 203 5.03 -8.01 -3.86
CA ILE A 203 6.05 -9.05 -3.67
C ILE A 203 7.39 -8.63 -4.28
N GLY A 204 7.38 -8.04 -5.48
CA GLY A 204 8.59 -7.50 -6.11
C GLY A 204 9.28 -6.46 -5.21
N ARG A 205 8.52 -5.50 -4.71
CA ARG A 205 8.99 -4.44 -3.80
C ARG A 205 9.48 -5.00 -2.45
N LEU A 206 8.77 -5.97 -1.88
CA LEU A 206 9.21 -6.65 -0.65
C LEU A 206 10.57 -7.30 -0.85
N ARG A 207 10.75 -8.04 -1.95
CA ARG A 207 12.05 -8.64 -2.29
C ARG A 207 13.15 -7.60 -2.43
N GLU A 208 12.89 -6.48 -3.09
CA GLU A 208 13.86 -5.39 -3.21
C GLU A 208 14.25 -4.82 -1.84
N LYS A 209 13.29 -4.54 -0.96
CA LYS A 209 13.53 -4.08 0.43
C LYS A 209 14.29 -5.09 1.27
N MET A 210 14.06 -6.37 1.03
CA MET A 210 14.79 -7.48 1.67
C MET A 210 16.18 -7.72 1.05
N GLY A 211 16.51 -7.05 -0.05
CA GLY A 211 17.77 -7.26 -0.79
C GLY A 211 17.81 -8.62 -1.50
N GLU A 212 16.67 -9.15 -1.90
CA GLU A 212 16.55 -10.42 -2.58
C GLU A 212 16.71 -10.30 -4.10
N PRO A 213 17.44 -11.22 -4.76
CA PRO A 213 17.54 -11.21 -6.20
C PRO A 213 16.19 -11.61 -6.84
N ALA A 214 15.78 -10.87 -7.87
CA ALA A 214 14.52 -11.11 -8.56
C ALA A 214 14.40 -12.53 -9.18
N ARG A 215 15.52 -13.11 -9.62
CA ARG A 215 15.53 -14.41 -10.32
C ARG A 215 15.65 -15.64 -9.40
N ASN A 216 16.13 -15.49 -8.18
CA ASN A 216 16.28 -16.61 -7.24
C ASN A 216 16.12 -16.08 -5.79
N PRO A 217 14.92 -15.68 -5.41
CA PRO A 217 14.65 -15.19 -4.07
C PRO A 217 14.83 -16.32 -3.03
N LYS A 218 15.36 -15.96 -1.86
CA LYS A 218 15.66 -16.91 -0.79
C LYS A 218 14.55 -17.04 0.25
N PHE A 219 13.80 -15.96 0.47
CA PHE A 219 12.72 -15.91 1.46
C PHE A 219 11.36 -16.10 0.82
N ILE A 220 10.97 -15.19 -0.08
CA ILE A 220 9.67 -15.25 -0.73
C ILE A 220 9.85 -15.92 -2.08
N LYS A 221 9.52 -17.20 -2.19
CA LYS A 221 9.60 -17.97 -3.44
C LYS A 221 8.35 -17.77 -4.29
N THR A 222 8.52 -17.79 -5.61
CA THR A 222 7.39 -17.86 -6.55
C THR A 222 7.18 -19.31 -6.98
N ILE A 223 5.99 -19.80 -6.76
CA ILE A 223 5.54 -21.09 -7.32
C ILE A 223 4.74 -20.77 -8.58
N TRP A 224 5.37 -20.94 -9.71
CA TRP A 224 4.84 -20.52 -11.01
C TRP A 224 3.45 -21.12 -11.28
N GLY A 225 2.52 -20.23 -11.66
CA GLY A 225 1.12 -20.60 -11.94
C GLY A 225 0.28 -20.87 -10.68
N VAL A 226 0.84 -20.74 -9.47
CA VAL A 226 0.13 -21.02 -8.22
C VAL A 226 0.15 -19.80 -7.28
N GLY A 227 1.34 -19.31 -6.86
CA GLY A 227 1.41 -18.23 -5.88
C GLY A 227 2.79 -18.05 -5.27
N TYR A 228 2.82 -17.78 -3.98
CA TYR A 228 4.03 -17.44 -3.23
C TYR A 228 4.14 -18.28 -1.95
N GLU A 229 5.38 -18.50 -1.52
CA GLU A 229 5.69 -19.27 -0.32
C GLU A 229 6.87 -18.64 0.41
N ILE A 230 6.84 -18.67 1.74
CA ILE A 230 7.98 -18.38 2.60
C ILE A 230 8.42 -19.67 3.32
N GLU A 231 9.70 -20.02 3.23
CA GLU A 231 10.27 -21.26 3.83
C GLU A 231 10.90 -21.00 5.20
#